data_1562d232f37aad368e68e1027825c806
#
_entry.id   1562d232f37aad368e68e1027825c806
#
_cell.length_a   1.000
_cell.length_b   1.000
_cell.length_c   1.000
_cell.angle_alpha   90.00
_cell.angle_beta   90.00
_cell.angle_gamma   90.00
#
_symmetry.space_group_name_H-M   'P 1'
#
loop_
_entity.id
_entity.type
_entity.pdbx_description
1 polymer ?
#
loop_
_entity_poly.entity_id
_entity_poly.type
_entity_poly.pdbx_seq_one_letter_code
_entity_poly.pdbx_strand_id
1 'polypeptide(L)'
;MHTILVILGGFALLALCLLAARVLVGPGTAPLRSAIRIFLPLWLIGAGINMAVGVIHAGYSVAEELPIFLLIFAVPAAFALALGWILSRTRSTP
;
A
#
# COMPACT_ATOMS: atom_id res chain seq x y z
N MET A 1 -9.28 -13.95 9.72
CA MET A 1 -9.88 -13.40 8.54
C MET A 1 -8.84 -13.02 7.52
N HIS A 2 -9.06 -13.49 6.29
CA HIS A 2 -8.14 -13.27 5.18
C HIS A 2 -7.91 -11.78 4.90
N THR A 3 -8.96 -10.99 4.96
CA THR A 3 -8.91 -9.56 4.67
C THR A 3 -7.93 -8.81 5.57
N ILE A 4 -7.97 -9.12 6.87
CA ILE A 4 -7.08 -8.48 7.84
C ILE A 4 -5.62 -8.85 7.55
N LEU A 5 -5.37 -10.11 7.22
CA LEU A 5 -4.02 -10.55 6.90
C LEU A 5 -3.48 -9.86 5.65
N VAL A 6 -4.34 -9.65 4.65
CA VAL A 6 -3.93 -8.97 3.42
C VAL A 6 -3.66 -7.49 3.69
N ILE A 7 -4.48 -6.85 4.50
CA ILE A 7 -4.25 -5.44 4.87
C ILE A 7 -2.94 -5.30 5.63
N LEU A 8 -2.67 -6.20 6.56
CA LEU A 8 -1.39 -6.22 7.27
C LEU A 8 -0.22 -6.43 6.31
N GLY A 9 -0.41 -7.28 5.30
CA GLY A 9 0.57 -7.46 4.24
C GLY A 9 0.86 -6.18 3.48
N GLY A 10 -0.18 -5.36 3.24
CA GLY A 10 -0.02 -4.07 2.61
C GLY A 10 0.82 -3.11 3.44
N PHE A 11 0.54 -3.06 4.75
CA PHE A 11 1.35 -2.24 5.64
C PHE A 11 2.79 -2.75 5.73
N ALA A 12 2.99 -4.07 5.71
CA ALA A 12 4.33 -4.64 5.70
C ALA A 12 5.08 -4.25 4.42
N LEU A 13 4.41 -4.29 3.27
CA LEU A 13 5.01 -3.86 2.01
C LEU A 13 5.38 -2.38 2.05
N LEU A 14 4.51 -1.55 2.58
CA LEU A 14 4.78 -0.13 2.73
C LEU A 14 6.02 0.09 3.61
N ALA A 15 6.10 -0.61 4.73
CA ALA A 15 7.23 -0.51 5.63
C ALA A 15 8.52 -0.93 4.94
N LEU A 16 8.48 -2.01 4.15
CA LEU A 16 9.64 -2.47 3.40
C LEU A 16 10.08 -1.45 2.36
N CYS A 17 9.13 -0.84 1.66
CA CYS A 17 9.46 0.21 0.68
C CYS A 17 10.12 1.41 1.35
N LEU A 18 9.59 1.84 2.49
CA LEU A 18 10.14 2.97 3.23
C LEU A 18 11.54 2.65 3.76
N LEU A 19 11.71 1.45 4.32
CA LEU A 19 12.99 1.03 4.86
C LEU A 19 14.04 0.91 3.76
N ALA A 20 13.66 0.30 2.63
CA ALA A 20 14.57 0.15 1.50
C ALA A 20 15.01 1.51 0.97
N ALA A 21 14.10 2.47 0.87
CA ALA A 21 14.44 3.80 0.41
C ALA A 21 15.43 4.47 1.35
N ARG A 22 15.23 4.33 2.65
CA ARG A 22 16.12 4.93 3.64
C ARG A 22 17.50 4.31 3.62
N VAL A 23 17.57 2.98 3.46
CA VAL A 23 18.86 2.26 3.47
C VAL A 23 19.61 2.46 2.16
N LEU A 24 18.90 2.37 1.03
CA LEU A 24 19.55 2.38 -0.28
C LEU A 24 19.83 3.77 -0.81
N VAL A 25 18.97 4.74 -0.51
CA VAL A 25 19.12 6.10 -1.04
C VAL A 25 19.68 7.05 0.01
N GLY A 26 19.18 6.96 1.25
CA GLY A 26 19.71 7.76 2.33
C GLY A 26 18.61 8.46 3.13
N PRO A 27 19.03 9.31 4.09
CA PRO A 27 18.09 10.03 4.94
C PRO A 27 17.34 11.12 4.19
N GLY A 28 16.30 11.65 4.81
CA GLY A 28 15.49 12.71 4.26
C GLY A 28 14.12 12.23 3.86
N THR A 29 13.29 13.17 3.42
CA THR A 29 11.91 12.86 3.06
C THR A 29 11.73 12.49 1.60
N ALA A 30 12.65 12.94 0.72
CA ALA A 30 12.51 12.64 -0.71
C ALA A 30 12.55 11.14 -1.02
N PRO A 31 13.48 10.35 -0.46
CA PRO A 31 13.46 8.90 -0.67
C PRO A 31 12.18 8.26 -0.16
N LEU A 32 11.66 8.70 0.98
CA LEU A 32 10.44 8.16 1.56
C LEU A 32 9.23 8.45 0.66
N ARG A 33 9.16 9.65 0.10
CA ARG A 33 8.08 10.02 -0.82
C ARG A 33 8.14 9.20 -2.10
N SER A 34 9.35 8.94 -2.61
CA SER A 34 9.52 8.07 -3.77
C SER A 34 9.06 6.65 -3.46
N ALA A 35 9.35 6.15 -2.26
CA ALA A 35 8.91 4.82 -1.84
C ALA A 35 7.39 4.72 -1.85
N ILE A 36 6.70 5.77 -1.37
CA ILE A 36 5.24 5.80 -1.38
C ILE A 36 4.70 5.74 -2.81
N ARG A 37 5.30 6.47 -3.74
CA ARG A 37 4.89 6.45 -5.13
C ARG A 37 5.07 5.08 -5.77
N ILE A 38 6.10 4.36 -5.38
CA ILE A 38 6.35 3.00 -5.85
C ILE A 38 5.38 2.03 -5.19
N PHE A 39 5.13 2.21 -3.90
CA PHE A 39 4.23 1.35 -3.14
C PHE A 39 2.82 1.31 -3.74
N LEU A 40 2.28 2.47 -4.12
CA LEU A 40 0.88 2.54 -4.57
C LEU A 40 0.58 1.62 -5.76
N PRO A 41 1.33 1.66 -6.89
CA PRO A 41 1.07 0.71 -7.97
C PRO A 41 1.39 -0.73 -7.61
N LEU A 42 2.42 -0.97 -6.81
CA LEU A 42 2.73 -2.32 -6.35
C LEU A 42 1.59 -2.89 -5.51
N TRP A 43 1.04 -2.07 -4.62
CA TRP A 43 -0.05 -2.52 -3.77
C TRP A 43 -1.34 -2.70 -4.57
N LEU A 44 -1.57 -1.88 -5.57
CA LEU A 44 -2.71 -2.07 -6.47
C LEU A 44 -2.63 -3.45 -7.16
N ILE A 45 -1.45 -3.81 -7.64
CA ILE A 45 -1.23 -5.13 -8.25
C ILE A 45 -1.46 -6.22 -7.22
N GLY A 46 -0.90 -6.07 -6.01
CA GLY A 46 -1.06 -7.05 -4.95
C GLY A 46 -2.52 -7.25 -4.55
N ALA A 47 -3.25 -6.16 -4.38
CA ALA A 47 -4.67 -6.23 -4.05
C ALA A 47 -5.48 -6.86 -5.19
N GLY A 48 -5.12 -6.55 -6.44
CA GLY A 48 -5.75 -7.15 -7.61
C GLY A 48 -5.53 -8.65 -7.68
N ILE A 49 -4.31 -9.11 -7.39
CA ILE A 49 -4.00 -10.54 -7.34
C ILE A 49 -4.82 -11.21 -6.25
N ASN A 50 -4.95 -10.58 -5.08
CA ASN A 50 -5.76 -11.11 -4.00
C ASN A 50 -7.23 -11.27 -4.43
N MET A 51 -7.76 -10.27 -5.14
CA MET A 51 -9.11 -10.33 -5.66
C MET A 51 -9.26 -11.49 -6.67
N ALA A 52 -8.30 -11.63 -7.58
CA ALA A 52 -8.34 -12.69 -8.57
C ALA A 52 -8.31 -14.08 -7.91
N VAL A 53 -7.50 -14.25 -6.87
CA VAL A 53 -7.44 -15.51 -6.13
C VAL A 53 -8.80 -15.79 -5.48
N GLY A 54 -9.44 -14.79 -4.89
CA GLY A 54 -10.75 -14.96 -4.29
C GLY A 54 -11.80 -15.39 -5.29
N VAL A 55 -11.81 -14.75 -6.47
CA VAL A 55 -12.79 -15.08 -7.51
C VAL A 55 -12.51 -16.48 -8.11
N ILE A 56 -11.26 -16.77 -8.42
CA ILE A 56 -10.90 -17.99 -9.14
C ILE A 56 -10.88 -19.21 -8.22
N HIS A 57 -10.25 -19.10 -7.06
CA HIS A 57 -10.00 -20.26 -6.18
C HIS A 57 -11.02 -20.41 -5.06
N ALA A 58 -11.52 -19.31 -4.52
CA ALA A 58 -12.48 -19.37 -3.40
C ALA A 58 -13.94 -19.35 -3.87
N GLY A 59 -14.18 -19.12 -5.15
CA GLY A 59 -15.53 -19.15 -5.71
C GLY A 59 -16.36 -17.90 -5.45
N TYR A 60 -15.74 -16.82 -5.00
CA TYR A 60 -16.48 -15.57 -4.81
C TYR A 60 -16.80 -14.90 -6.14
N SER A 61 -17.91 -14.18 -6.19
CA SER A 61 -18.25 -13.40 -7.36
C SER A 61 -17.45 -12.10 -7.37
N VAL A 62 -17.32 -11.49 -8.56
CA VAL A 62 -16.67 -10.18 -8.68
C VAL A 62 -17.43 -9.14 -7.85
N ALA A 63 -18.76 -9.20 -7.85
CA ALA A 63 -19.58 -8.26 -7.09
C ALA A 63 -19.32 -8.36 -5.59
N GLU A 64 -19.05 -9.57 -5.09
CA GLU A 64 -18.73 -9.79 -3.68
C GLU A 64 -17.33 -9.31 -3.34
N GLU A 65 -16.36 -9.53 -4.25
CA GLU A 65 -14.96 -9.19 -4.01
C GLU A 65 -14.65 -7.72 -4.22
N LEU A 66 -15.41 -7.02 -5.04
CA LEU A 66 -15.09 -5.65 -5.39
C LEU A 66 -15.08 -4.70 -4.19
N PRO A 67 -16.09 -4.71 -3.29
CA PRO A 67 -16.02 -3.87 -2.09
C PRO A 67 -14.85 -4.24 -1.19
N ILE A 68 -14.54 -5.54 -1.08
CA ILE A 68 -13.42 -6.01 -0.28
C ILE A 68 -12.11 -5.56 -0.90
N PHE A 69 -11.98 -5.65 -2.21
CA PHE A 69 -10.82 -5.15 -2.93
C PHE A 69 -10.59 -3.67 -2.67
N LEU A 70 -11.66 -2.87 -2.76
CA LEU A 70 -11.54 -1.43 -2.51
C LEU A 70 -11.09 -1.15 -1.09
N LEU A 71 -11.61 -1.88 -0.11
CA LEU A 71 -11.21 -1.73 1.28
C LEU A 71 -9.74 -2.12 1.47
N ILE A 72 -9.34 -3.27 0.94
CA ILE A 72 -7.97 -3.78 1.06
C ILE A 72 -6.97 -2.81 0.45
N PHE A 73 -7.30 -2.27 -0.72
CA PHE A 73 -6.43 -1.30 -1.36
C PHE A 73 -6.45 0.04 -0.64
N ALA A 74 -7.65 0.52 -0.28
CA ALA A 74 -7.82 1.87 0.25
C ALA A 74 -7.15 2.08 1.60
N VAL A 75 -7.18 1.10 2.50
CA VAL A 75 -6.65 1.29 3.85
C VAL A 75 -5.14 1.55 3.84
N PRO A 76 -4.28 0.67 3.29
CA PRO A 76 -2.85 1.00 3.21
C PRO A 76 -2.56 2.18 2.30
N ALA A 77 -3.31 2.34 1.19
CA ALA A 77 -3.10 3.45 0.27
C ALA A 77 -3.41 4.79 0.91
N ALA A 78 -4.51 4.89 1.66
CA ALA A 78 -4.86 6.11 2.36
C ALA A 78 -3.80 6.46 3.41
N PHE A 79 -3.31 5.46 4.13
CA PHE A 79 -2.24 5.67 5.10
C PHE A 79 -0.97 6.18 4.42
N ALA A 80 -0.60 5.57 3.29
CA ALA A 80 0.58 5.98 2.53
C ALA A 80 0.44 7.41 2.01
N LEU A 81 -0.74 7.77 1.50
CA LEU A 81 -1.00 9.13 1.01
C LEU A 81 -0.95 10.14 2.15
N ALA A 82 -1.53 9.81 3.30
CA ALA A 82 -1.48 10.68 4.48
C ALA A 82 -0.03 10.88 4.93
N LEU A 83 0.75 9.82 4.95
CA LEU A 83 2.15 9.89 5.31
C LEU A 83 2.93 10.77 4.33
N GLY A 84 2.67 10.60 3.03
CA GLY A 84 3.29 11.42 2.00
C GLY A 84 2.96 12.89 2.17
N TRP A 85 1.71 13.20 2.51
CA TRP A 85 1.28 14.57 2.76
C TRP A 85 1.99 15.17 3.98
N ILE A 86 2.09 14.39 5.06
CA ILE A 86 2.78 14.84 6.27
C ILE A 86 4.26 15.09 5.97
N LEU A 87 4.91 14.19 5.26
CA LEU A 87 6.32 14.34 4.87
C LEU A 87 6.53 15.57 4.00
N SER A 88 5.58 15.83 3.10
CA SER A 88 5.63 17.00 2.24
C SER A 88 5.57 18.31 3.05
N ARG A 89 4.72 18.35 4.06
CA ARG A 89 4.60 19.50 4.94
C ARG A 89 5.86 19.70 5.78
N THR A 90 6.37 18.61 6.34
CA THR A 90 7.60 18.66 7.13
C THR A 90 8.77 19.16 6.29
N ARG A 91 8.83 18.73 5.04
CA ARG A 91 9.90 19.12 4.13
C ARG A 91 9.90 20.61 3.82
N SER A 92 8.72 21.23 3.77
CA SER A 92 8.62 22.64 3.45
C SER A 92 9.05 23.57 4.61
N THR A 93 9.29 23.01 5.77
CA THR A 93 9.78 23.75 6.92
C THR A 93 11.28 23.96 6.77
N PRO A 94 11.74 25.21 6.84
CA PRO A 94 13.17 25.49 6.71
C PRO A 94 13.99 24.90 7.83
#